data_ac254f43e1d680c53c1fd73a3a908162
#
_entry.id   ac254f43e1d680c53c1fd73a3a908162
#
_cell.length_a   1.000
_cell.length_b   1.000
_cell.length_c   1.000
_cell.angle_alpha   90.00
_cell.angle_beta   90.00
_cell.angle_gamma   90.00
#
_symmetry.space_group_name_H-M   'P 1'
#
loop_
_entity.id
_entity.type
_entity.pdbx_description
1 polymer ?
#
loop_
_entity_poly.entity_id
_entity_poly.type
_entity_poly.pdbx_seq_one_letter_code
_entity_poly.pdbx_strand_id
1 'polypeptide(L)'
;MNSAVQSVTIHGGISYTASEARELAFENVQIKVDVNKYKEHFVDKNYEKNQELLDRGKTRYRDREIIKFSDGYYGVCYKNNKNISFYYDKTGCLNSFSVVIIDDYPQKGAIYDKNGYLRTTFLNVSHTEQFVFNLDKKLISHWIGKNCYNERGELVKTRR
;
A
#
# COMPACT_ATOMS: atom_id res chain seq x y z
N MET A 1 20.52 -15.84 0.90
CA MET A 1 19.61 -14.71 0.86
C MET A 1 19.26 -14.41 -0.58
N ASN A 2 18.02 -14.23 -0.89
CA ASN A 2 17.60 -14.05 -2.27
C ASN A 2 17.59 -12.58 -2.70
N SER A 3 17.45 -12.36 -3.98
CA SER A 3 17.54 -11.03 -4.58
C SER A 3 16.48 -10.05 -4.10
N ALA A 4 15.25 -10.52 -3.77
CA ALA A 4 14.19 -9.62 -3.29
C ALA A 4 14.55 -9.02 -1.93
N VAL A 5 15.11 -9.82 -1.02
CA VAL A 5 15.56 -9.34 0.30
C VAL A 5 16.80 -8.46 0.17
N GLN A 6 17.66 -8.80 -0.76
CA GLN A 6 18.89 -8.07 -1.03
C GLN A 6 18.74 -6.97 -2.07
N SER A 7 17.57 -6.86 -2.64
CA SER A 7 17.33 -5.88 -3.70
C SER A 7 17.70 -4.48 -3.24
N VAL A 8 18.34 -3.77 -4.12
CA VAL A 8 18.74 -2.39 -3.90
C VAL A 8 18.20 -1.57 -5.05
N THR A 9 17.46 -0.51 -4.72
CA THR A 9 16.98 0.40 -5.71
C THR A 9 17.85 1.63 -5.75
N ILE A 10 18.25 2.01 -6.95
CA ILE A 10 18.95 3.26 -7.18
C ILE A 10 17.94 4.24 -7.75
N HIS A 11 17.71 5.32 -7.02
CA HIS A 11 16.77 6.34 -7.43
C HIS A 11 17.33 7.70 -7.03
N GLY A 12 17.71 8.53 -7.99
CA GLY A 12 18.39 9.77 -7.69
C GLY A 12 19.77 9.57 -7.06
N GLY A 13 20.40 8.40 -7.31
CA GLY A 13 21.70 8.07 -6.76
C GLY A 13 21.68 7.45 -5.36
N ILE A 14 20.47 7.24 -4.79
CA ILE A 14 20.32 6.65 -3.45
C ILE A 14 19.88 5.20 -3.57
N SER A 15 20.53 4.32 -2.81
CA SER A 15 20.20 2.89 -2.76
C SER A 15 19.72 2.52 -1.36
N TYR A 16 18.72 1.64 -1.28
CA TYR A 16 18.22 1.12 -0.02
C TYR A 16 18.22 -0.40 -0.02
N THR A 17 18.73 -1.00 1.06
CA THR A 17 18.57 -2.42 1.32
C THR A 17 17.27 -2.65 2.09
N ALA A 18 16.81 -3.90 2.15
CA ALA A 18 15.65 -4.25 2.97
C ALA A 18 15.88 -3.89 4.44
N SER A 19 17.09 -4.04 4.95
CA SER A 19 17.44 -3.70 6.33
C SER A 19 17.31 -2.20 6.61
N GLU A 20 17.83 -1.37 5.73
CA GLU A 20 17.75 0.08 5.86
C GLU A 20 16.29 0.54 5.73
N ALA A 21 15.53 -0.04 4.80
CA ALA A 21 14.11 0.26 4.63
C ALA A 21 13.32 -0.10 5.89
N ARG A 22 13.66 -1.21 6.54
CA ARG A 22 13.00 -1.65 7.78
C ARG A 22 13.18 -0.65 8.90
N GLU A 23 14.38 -0.17 9.12
CA GLU A 23 14.63 0.83 10.16
C GLU A 23 13.81 2.10 9.95
N LEU A 24 13.81 2.61 8.73
CA LEU A 24 13.05 3.81 8.41
C LEU A 24 11.55 3.60 8.55
N ALA A 25 11.05 2.44 8.11
CA ALA A 25 9.61 2.16 8.11
C ALA A 25 9.01 2.10 9.51
N PHE A 26 9.77 1.67 10.51
CA PHE A 26 9.28 1.54 11.89
C PHE A 26 9.54 2.73 12.79
N GLU A 27 10.29 3.72 12.32
CA GLU A 27 10.58 4.91 13.11
C GLU A 27 9.30 5.73 13.35
N ASN A 28 8.93 5.92 14.62
CA ASN A 28 7.78 6.74 15.05
C ASN A 28 6.43 6.33 14.46
N VAL A 29 6.21 5.05 14.18
CA VAL A 29 4.91 4.58 13.68
C VAL A 29 3.91 4.39 14.82
N GLN A 30 2.66 4.80 14.61
CA GLN A 30 1.59 4.60 15.60
C GLN A 30 1.00 3.21 15.48
N ILE A 31 0.82 2.53 16.61
CA ILE A 31 0.27 1.17 16.65
C ILE A 31 -1.25 1.18 16.47
N LYS A 32 -1.92 2.25 16.88
CA LYS A 32 -3.37 2.41 16.77
C LYS A 32 -3.73 3.83 16.40
N VAL A 33 -4.72 3.96 15.51
CA VAL A 33 -5.28 5.26 15.11
C VAL A 33 -6.79 5.26 15.27
N ASP A 34 -7.38 6.45 15.42
CA ASP A 34 -8.83 6.61 15.52
C ASP A 34 -9.46 6.47 14.13
N VAL A 35 -10.34 5.48 13.98
CA VAL A 35 -11.02 5.21 12.69
C VAL A 35 -12.34 5.95 12.53
N ASN A 36 -12.82 6.65 13.56
CA ASN A 36 -14.10 7.36 13.48
C ASN A 36 -14.12 8.41 12.37
N LYS A 37 -12.99 9.02 12.09
CA LYS A 37 -12.86 10.01 11.01
C LYS A 37 -12.98 9.39 9.61
N TYR A 38 -12.98 8.05 9.50
CA TYR A 38 -13.08 7.32 8.23
C TYR A 38 -14.39 6.54 8.09
N LYS A 39 -15.39 6.79 8.93
CA LYS A 39 -16.64 6.03 8.92
C LYS A 39 -17.32 5.99 7.56
N GLU A 40 -17.30 7.09 6.83
CA GLU A 40 -17.94 7.16 5.50
C GLU A 40 -17.27 6.25 4.47
N HIS A 41 -16.07 5.73 4.78
CA HIS A 41 -15.31 4.86 3.89
C HIS A 41 -15.39 3.38 4.29
N PHE A 42 -16.10 3.02 5.35
CA PHE A 42 -16.23 1.62 5.80
C PHE A 42 -16.91 0.75 4.75
N VAL A 43 -17.83 1.32 3.98
CA VAL A 43 -18.40 0.71 2.79
C VAL A 43 -18.10 1.65 1.64
N ASP A 44 -17.68 1.09 0.50
CA ASP A 44 -17.37 1.90 -0.67
C ASP A 44 -18.66 2.51 -1.23
N LYS A 45 -18.85 3.80 -1.01
CA LYS A 45 -20.01 4.54 -1.49
C LYS A 45 -20.11 4.61 -3.01
N ASN A 46 -19.01 4.32 -3.70
CA ASN A 46 -18.91 4.34 -5.15
C ASN A 46 -18.73 2.94 -5.74
N TYR A 47 -19.14 1.91 -5.01
CA TYR A 47 -18.88 0.51 -5.37
C TYR A 47 -19.25 0.18 -6.82
N GLU A 48 -20.47 0.48 -7.23
CA GLU A 48 -20.95 0.14 -8.57
C GLU A 48 -20.12 0.82 -9.66
N LYS A 49 -19.86 2.10 -9.50
CA LYS A 49 -19.07 2.87 -10.46
C LYS A 49 -17.63 2.40 -10.49
N ASN A 50 -17.05 2.12 -9.34
CA ASN A 50 -15.67 1.64 -9.26
C ASN A 50 -15.52 0.27 -9.94
N GLN A 51 -16.48 -0.65 -9.73
CA GLN A 51 -16.46 -1.96 -10.39
C GLN A 51 -16.58 -1.81 -11.92
N GLU A 52 -17.48 -0.93 -12.38
CA GLU A 52 -17.61 -0.64 -13.81
C GLU A 52 -16.30 -0.14 -14.42
N LEU A 53 -15.64 0.80 -13.74
CA LEU A 53 -14.37 1.36 -14.21
C LEU A 53 -13.27 0.29 -14.25
N LEU A 54 -13.17 -0.53 -13.20
CA LEU A 54 -12.18 -1.60 -13.14
C LEU A 54 -12.41 -2.67 -14.21
N ASP A 55 -13.67 -3.01 -14.48
CA ASP A 55 -14.03 -3.96 -15.55
C ASP A 55 -13.61 -3.44 -16.92
N ARG A 56 -13.56 -2.13 -17.07
CA ARG A 56 -13.11 -1.47 -18.32
C ARG A 56 -11.60 -1.18 -18.31
N GLY A 57 -10.88 -1.66 -17.32
CA GLY A 57 -9.43 -1.44 -17.19
C GLY A 57 -9.04 -0.01 -16.87
N LYS A 58 -9.95 0.78 -16.30
CA LYS A 58 -9.69 2.17 -15.95
C LYS A 58 -9.23 2.29 -14.50
N THR A 59 -8.21 3.12 -14.27
CA THR A 59 -7.62 3.34 -12.94
C THR A 59 -7.79 4.78 -12.46
N ARG A 60 -8.39 5.65 -13.27
CA ARG A 60 -8.62 7.06 -12.93
C ARG A 60 -10.04 7.46 -13.19
N TYR A 61 -10.58 8.25 -12.28
CA TYR A 61 -11.88 8.87 -12.45
C TYR A 61 -11.79 10.31 -11.89
N ARG A 62 -12.88 11.05 -11.96
CA ARG A 62 -12.96 12.49 -11.64
C ARG A 62 -12.20 12.90 -10.39
N ASP A 63 -12.50 12.27 -9.25
CA ASP A 63 -12.01 12.66 -7.93
C ASP A 63 -11.13 11.60 -7.27
N ARG A 64 -10.80 10.50 -7.98
CA ARG A 64 -10.11 9.37 -7.36
C ARG A 64 -9.30 8.54 -8.34
N GLU A 65 -8.34 7.83 -7.80
CA GLU A 65 -7.62 6.77 -8.49
C GLU A 65 -8.01 5.43 -7.87
N ILE A 66 -8.07 4.39 -8.72
CA ILE A 66 -8.52 3.06 -8.34
C ILE A 66 -7.47 2.05 -8.78
N ILE A 67 -7.14 1.11 -7.90
CA ILE A 67 -6.16 0.05 -8.19
C ILE A 67 -6.83 -1.29 -7.95
N LYS A 68 -6.76 -2.19 -8.92
CA LYS A 68 -7.28 -3.55 -8.78
C LYS A 68 -6.14 -4.53 -8.53
N PHE A 69 -6.30 -5.39 -7.53
CA PHE A 69 -5.34 -6.44 -7.22
C PHE A 69 -5.79 -7.77 -7.83
N SER A 70 -4.84 -8.68 -8.05
CA SER A 70 -5.12 -9.98 -8.68
C SER A 70 -6.02 -10.89 -7.84
N ASP A 71 -6.13 -10.63 -6.53
CA ASP A 71 -7.02 -11.38 -5.62
C ASP A 71 -8.46 -10.86 -5.60
N GLY A 72 -8.76 -9.84 -6.41
CA GLY A 72 -10.09 -9.24 -6.49
C GLY A 72 -10.34 -8.09 -5.52
N TYR A 73 -9.43 -7.84 -4.59
CA TYR A 73 -9.47 -6.64 -3.75
C TYR A 73 -9.11 -5.44 -4.60
N TYR A 74 -9.50 -4.25 -4.15
CA TYR A 74 -9.16 -3.03 -4.86
C TYR A 74 -8.91 -1.89 -3.89
N GLY A 75 -8.19 -0.89 -4.34
CA GLY A 75 -7.87 0.29 -3.55
C GLY A 75 -8.44 1.54 -4.18
N VAL A 76 -8.81 2.50 -3.35
CA VAL A 76 -9.32 3.80 -3.78
C VAL A 76 -8.56 4.91 -3.05
N CYS A 77 -8.02 5.84 -3.81
CA CYS A 77 -7.34 7.02 -3.27
C CYS A 77 -8.00 8.27 -3.84
N TYR A 78 -8.56 9.10 -2.97
CA TYR A 78 -9.22 10.34 -3.39
C TYR A 78 -8.20 11.46 -3.60
N LYS A 79 -8.38 12.25 -4.65
CA LYS A 79 -7.46 13.33 -5.02
C LYS A 79 -7.37 14.43 -3.97
N ASN A 80 -8.43 14.62 -3.18
CA ASN A 80 -8.44 15.63 -2.10
C ASN A 80 -7.75 15.12 -0.83
N ASN A 81 -7.33 13.85 -0.79
CA ASN A 81 -6.60 13.28 0.34
C ASN A 81 -5.65 12.19 -0.14
N LYS A 82 -4.59 12.60 -0.82
CA LYS A 82 -3.64 11.70 -1.48
C LYS A 82 -2.83 10.82 -0.54
N ASN A 83 -2.79 11.18 0.75
CA ASN A 83 -1.99 10.44 1.73
C ASN A 83 -2.71 9.25 2.33
N ILE A 84 -3.96 9.02 1.95
CA ILE A 84 -4.74 7.90 2.45
C ILE A 84 -5.28 7.10 1.28
N SER A 85 -5.18 5.77 1.36
CA SER A 85 -5.80 4.84 0.41
C SER A 85 -6.65 3.85 1.18
N PHE A 86 -7.86 3.60 0.68
CA PHE A 86 -8.79 2.65 1.29
C PHE A 86 -8.79 1.37 0.46
N TYR A 87 -8.63 0.22 1.13
CA TYR A 87 -8.61 -1.09 0.47
C TYR A 87 -9.87 -1.86 0.82
N TYR A 88 -10.59 -2.23 -0.20
CA TYR A 88 -11.90 -2.90 -0.11
C TYR A 88 -11.81 -4.32 -0.58
N ASP A 89 -12.63 -5.20 0.01
CA ASP A 89 -12.83 -6.55 -0.50
C ASP A 89 -13.73 -6.52 -1.74
N LYS A 90 -14.01 -7.69 -2.29
CA LYS A 90 -14.83 -7.82 -3.52
C LYS A 90 -16.24 -7.29 -3.37
N THR A 91 -16.75 -7.16 -2.14
CA THR A 91 -18.11 -6.69 -1.87
C THR A 91 -18.18 -5.20 -1.57
N GLY A 92 -17.02 -4.52 -1.55
CA GLY A 92 -16.96 -3.10 -1.24
C GLY A 92 -16.92 -2.79 0.25
N CYS A 93 -16.63 -3.78 1.09
CA CYS A 93 -16.43 -3.57 2.52
C CYS A 93 -14.96 -3.28 2.81
N LEU A 94 -14.70 -2.30 3.67
CA LEU A 94 -13.35 -1.90 4.02
C LEU A 94 -12.61 -3.04 4.71
N ASN A 95 -11.44 -3.37 4.21
CA ASN A 95 -10.54 -4.35 4.79
C ASN A 95 -9.41 -3.67 5.57
N SER A 96 -8.83 -2.65 4.98
CA SER A 96 -7.68 -1.94 5.54
C SER A 96 -7.56 -0.57 4.88
N PHE A 97 -6.69 0.26 5.43
CA PHE A 97 -6.36 1.54 4.80
C PHE A 97 -4.90 1.87 5.07
N SER A 98 -4.28 2.59 4.15
CA SER A 98 -2.90 3.04 4.29
C SER A 98 -2.85 4.54 4.56
N VAL A 99 -1.86 4.94 5.35
CA VAL A 99 -1.60 6.34 5.65
C VAL A 99 -0.13 6.63 5.33
N VAL A 100 0.11 7.61 4.49
CA VAL A 100 1.47 8.10 4.23
C VAL A 100 1.81 9.09 5.34
N ILE A 101 2.88 8.79 6.09
CA ILE A 101 3.31 9.58 7.24
C ILE A 101 4.32 10.65 6.81
N ILE A 102 5.25 10.26 5.94
CA ILE A 102 6.24 11.17 5.34
C ILE A 102 6.03 11.11 3.83
N ASP A 103 5.74 12.24 3.22
CA ASP A 103 5.33 12.33 1.82
C ASP A 103 6.52 12.40 0.84
N ASP A 104 7.68 12.83 1.29
CA ASP A 104 8.88 12.88 0.45
C ASP A 104 9.55 11.51 0.38
N TYR A 105 10.15 11.18 -0.76
CA TYR A 105 10.88 9.92 -0.90
C TYR A 105 12.20 9.94 -0.13
N PRO A 106 12.54 8.87 0.61
CA PRO A 106 11.74 7.65 0.76
C PRO A 106 10.48 7.91 1.58
N GLN A 107 9.35 7.57 1.00
CA GLN A 107 8.04 7.84 1.54
C GLN A 107 7.66 6.78 2.56
N LYS A 108 7.32 7.20 3.75
CA LYS A 108 7.01 6.30 4.86
C LYS A 108 5.51 6.25 5.10
N GLY A 109 5.00 5.05 5.35
CA GLY A 109 3.59 4.90 5.66
C GLY A 109 3.28 3.65 6.46
N ALA A 110 2.00 3.50 6.78
CA ALA A 110 1.51 2.38 7.58
C ALA A 110 0.16 1.93 7.03
N ILE A 111 -0.11 0.63 7.17
CA ILE A 111 -1.39 0.03 6.82
C ILE A 111 -2.06 -0.43 8.11
N TYR A 112 -3.30 0.00 8.30
CA TYR A 112 -4.11 -0.31 9.47
C TYR A 112 -5.29 -1.18 9.05
N ASP A 113 -5.75 -2.04 9.95
CA ASP A 113 -6.99 -2.76 9.72
C ASP A 113 -8.19 -1.82 9.88
N LYS A 114 -9.40 -2.31 9.59
CA LYS A 114 -10.63 -1.52 9.68
C LYS A 114 -10.92 -0.99 11.09
N ASN A 115 -10.27 -1.53 12.11
CA ASN A 115 -10.43 -1.09 13.50
C ASN A 115 -9.34 -0.11 13.94
N GLY A 116 -8.39 0.20 13.06
CA GLY A 116 -7.33 1.16 13.32
C GLY A 116 -6.07 0.58 13.93
N TYR A 117 -5.94 -0.74 13.98
CA TYR A 117 -4.72 -1.39 14.50
C TYR A 117 -3.71 -1.57 13.37
N LEU A 118 -2.46 -1.24 13.68
CA LEU A 118 -1.36 -1.38 12.73
C LEU A 118 -1.21 -2.84 12.29
N ARG A 119 -1.11 -3.05 10.98
CA ARG A 119 -0.87 -4.36 10.39
C ARG A 119 0.49 -4.46 9.74
N THR A 120 0.85 -3.45 8.96
CA THR A 120 2.11 -3.42 8.24
C THR A 120 2.63 -1.99 8.18
N THR A 121 3.93 -1.86 7.97
CA THR A 121 4.53 -0.59 7.59
C THR A 121 5.11 -0.72 6.20
N PHE A 122 5.29 0.40 5.52
CA PHE A 122 5.90 0.38 4.20
C PHE A 122 6.86 1.55 4.01
N LEU A 123 7.80 1.34 3.12
CA LEU A 123 8.67 2.39 2.65
C LEU A 123 8.66 2.39 1.13
N ASN A 124 8.21 3.50 0.55
CA ASN A 124 8.28 3.73 -0.88
C ASN A 124 9.62 4.38 -1.17
N VAL A 125 10.53 3.63 -1.76
CA VAL A 125 11.84 4.14 -2.15
C VAL A 125 11.69 5.09 -3.33
N SER A 126 10.78 4.75 -4.23
CA SER A 126 10.39 5.55 -5.37
C SER A 126 8.93 5.26 -5.70
N HIS A 127 8.38 5.93 -6.72
CA HIS A 127 7.03 5.63 -7.17
C HIS A 127 6.88 4.24 -7.81
N THR A 128 7.99 3.53 -8.03
CA THR A 128 7.98 2.18 -8.62
C THR A 128 8.49 1.10 -7.68
N GLU A 129 8.97 1.44 -6.48
CA GLU A 129 9.48 0.41 -5.56
C GLU A 129 9.02 0.65 -4.14
N GLN A 130 8.48 -0.41 -3.51
CA GLN A 130 7.96 -0.37 -2.15
C GLN A 130 8.37 -1.61 -1.37
N PHE A 131 8.86 -1.42 -0.16
CA PHE A 131 9.07 -2.49 0.83
C PHE A 131 7.93 -2.47 1.83
N VAL A 132 7.39 -3.64 2.18
CA VAL A 132 6.32 -3.78 3.16
C VAL A 132 6.75 -4.77 4.24
N PHE A 133 6.58 -4.40 5.50
CA PHE A 133 6.98 -5.21 6.65
C PHE A 133 5.79 -5.52 7.55
N ASN A 134 5.79 -6.71 8.18
CA ASN A 134 4.78 -7.06 9.19
C ASN A 134 5.18 -6.51 10.57
N LEU A 135 4.37 -6.79 11.60
CA LEU A 135 4.63 -6.30 12.96
C LEU A 135 5.88 -6.93 13.60
N ASP A 136 6.31 -8.08 13.13
CA ASP A 136 7.56 -8.72 13.57
C ASP A 136 8.78 -8.15 12.84
N LYS A 137 8.58 -7.09 12.07
CA LYS A 137 9.62 -6.41 11.29
C LYS A 137 10.22 -7.29 10.20
N LYS A 138 9.46 -8.27 9.71
CA LYS A 138 9.87 -9.13 8.59
C LYS A 138 9.34 -8.55 7.28
N LEU A 139 10.17 -8.63 6.24
CA LEU A 139 9.77 -8.25 4.89
C LEU A 139 8.72 -9.26 4.38
N ILE A 140 7.51 -8.77 4.08
CA ILE A 140 6.43 -9.61 3.56
C ILE A 140 6.13 -9.35 2.08
N SER A 141 6.46 -8.17 1.59
CA SER A 141 6.21 -7.81 0.19
C SER A 141 7.26 -6.85 -0.30
N HIS A 142 7.70 -7.06 -1.52
CA HIS A 142 8.58 -6.14 -2.22
C HIS A 142 7.97 -5.86 -3.60
N TRP A 143 7.37 -4.69 -3.75
CA TRP A 143 6.76 -4.27 -5.00
C TRP A 143 7.79 -3.60 -5.90
N ILE A 144 7.86 -4.06 -7.14
CA ILE A 144 8.64 -3.43 -8.20
C ILE A 144 7.68 -3.22 -9.35
N GLY A 145 7.28 -1.98 -9.61
CA GLY A 145 6.25 -1.67 -10.58
C GLY A 145 4.93 -2.32 -10.21
N LYS A 146 4.41 -3.16 -11.08
CA LYS A 146 3.13 -3.86 -10.88
C LYS A 146 3.26 -5.23 -10.26
N ASN A 147 4.47 -5.68 -9.98
CA ASN A 147 4.76 -7.02 -9.49
C ASN A 147 5.16 -6.99 -8.02
N CYS A 148 4.60 -7.92 -7.26
CA CYS A 148 4.89 -8.09 -5.84
C CYS A 148 5.62 -9.40 -5.60
N TYR A 149 6.75 -9.32 -4.93
CA TYR A 149 7.59 -10.47 -4.61
C TYR A 149 7.60 -10.70 -3.10
N ASN A 150 7.70 -11.96 -2.68
CA ASN A 150 7.89 -12.31 -1.28
C ASN A 150 9.36 -12.18 -0.88
N GLU A 151 9.68 -12.50 0.38
CA GLU A 151 11.05 -12.41 0.89
C GLU A 151 12.03 -13.34 0.18
N ARG A 152 11.52 -14.36 -0.53
CA ARG A 152 12.34 -15.30 -1.32
C ARG A 152 12.49 -14.89 -2.78
N GLY A 153 11.92 -13.75 -3.16
CA GLY A 153 12.00 -13.26 -4.53
C GLY A 153 11.01 -13.91 -5.48
N GLU A 154 10.01 -14.62 -4.96
CA GLU A 154 8.97 -15.24 -5.78
C GLU A 154 7.83 -14.27 -6.06
N LEU A 155 7.35 -14.25 -7.31
CA LEU A 155 6.20 -13.42 -7.69
C LEU A 155 4.94 -14.00 -7.05
N VAL A 156 4.23 -13.20 -6.25
CA VAL A 156 3.06 -13.64 -5.49
C VAL A 156 1.79 -12.86 -5.79
N LYS A 157 1.90 -11.68 -6.38
CA LYS A 157 0.75 -10.82 -6.63
C LYS A 157 1.06 -9.81 -7.72
N THR A 158 0.04 -9.38 -8.43
CA THR A 158 0.14 -8.29 -9.41
C THR A 158 -0.96 -7.26 -9.18
N ARG A 159 -0.78 -6.07 -9.75
CA ARG A 159 -1.78 -5.01 -9.72
C ARG A 159 -1.81 -4.30 -11.08
N ARG A 160 -2.85 -3.56 -11.32
CA ARG A 160 -2.97 -2.73 -12.52
C ARG A 160 -2.75 -1.27 -12.20
#